data_13dadeb0b4de5d9bd95f01377df91612
#
_entry.id   13dadeb0b4de5d9bd95f01377df91612
#
_cell.length_a   1.000
_cell.length_b   1.000
_cell.length_c   1.000
_cell.angle_alpha   90.00
_cell.angle_beta   90.00
_cell.angle_gamma   90.00
#
_symmetry.space_group_name_H-M   'P 1'
#
loop_
_entity.id
_entity.type
_entity.pdbx_description
1 polymer ?
#
loop_
_entity_poly.entity_id
_entity_poly.type
_entity_poly.pdbx_seq_one_letter_code
_entity_poly.pdbx_strand_id
1 'polypeptide(L)'
;MPLPNHHPLQRPLGCRYQFPDPMAADPDGEGLIALGGDLAADTLVCAYCQGMFPWFNEGEPIAWWSPDPRCIIYPSDFCASKTLKRRIKNAGWTFSLNLAFAEVIAACADTRAYAQASTSATWISPAMIEAYTALHAEQVAYSVEIWDDDELIGGLYGLKLGQAFFGESMFHRVTDASKAAFFVLMQLCAHSQFAWVDCQLPNPHLLRLGASILPRAEFLAGLAQQLSLPSIDWSSICGQKLPLNQLLNEDLMTYYLSPTALQLRKLR
;
A
#
# COMPACT_ATOMS: atom_id res chain seq x y z
N MET A 1 -2.55 -13.25 -16.50
CA MET A 1 -3.70 -14.01 -15.98
C MET A 1 -4.00 -13.48 -14.59
N PRO A 2 -5.25 -13.12 -14.25
CA PRO A 2 -5.54 -12.76 -12.86
C PRO A 2 -5.22 -13.98 -11.99
N LEU A 3 -4.56 -13.72 -10.84
CA LEU A 3 -4.30 -14.77 -9.85
C LEU A 3 -5.63 -15.39 -9.42
N PRO A 4 -5.78 -16.73 -9.36
CA PRO A 4 -7.01 -17.36 -8.96
C PRO A 4 -7.41 -16.95 -7.55
N ASN A 5 -8.74 -16.90 -7.29
CA ASN A 5 -9.31 -16.64 -5.96
C ASN A 5 -8.80 -17.70 -4.97
N HIS A 6 -7.76 -17.38 -4.20
CA HIS A 6 -7.20 -18.28 -3.21
C HIS A 6 -7.89 -18.10 -1.87
N HIS A 7 -8.17 -19.21 -1.24
CA HIS A 7 -8.52 -19.24 0.20
C HIS A 7 -7.36 -18.60 0.98
N PRO A 8 -7.58 -17.67 1.93
CA PRO A 8 -6.54 -16.84 2.54
C PRO A 8 -5.41 -17.59 3.22
N LEU A 9 -5.61 -18.84 3.54
CA LEU A 9 -4.60 -19.70 4.16
C LEU A 9 -3.96 -20.70 3.18
N GLN A 10 -4.31 -20.65 1.89
CA GLN A 10 -3.71 -21.52 0.90
C GLN A 10 -2.50 -20.85 0.26
N ARG A 11 -1.42 -21.62 0.18
CA ARG A 11 -0.19 -21.24 -0.53
C ARG A 11 -0.50 -20.91 -1.99
N PRO A 12 -0.11 -19.73 -2.52
CA PRO A 12 -0.25 -19.44 -3.94
C PRO A 12 0.37 -20.55 -4.79
N LEU A 13 -0.27 -20.87 -5.93
CA LEU A 13 0.30 -21.78 -6.90
C LEU A 13 1.65 -21.18 -7.38
N GLY A 14 2.76 -21.89 -7.13
CA GLY A 14 4.11 -21.43 -7.50
C GLY A 14 5.02 -21.07 -6.34
N CYS A 15 4.48 -20.72 -5.16
CA CYS A 15 5.31 -20.43 -3.99
C CYS A 15 6.16 -21.66 -3.59
N ARG A 16 7.48 -21.50 -3.64
CA ARG A 16 8.46 -22.59 -3.38
C ARG A 16 8.67 -22.83 -1.89
N TYR A 17 8.38 -21.85 -1.05
CA TYR A 17 8.66 -21.89 0.37
C TYR A 17 7.39 -22.12 1.18
N GLN A 18 7.56 -22.83 2.30
CA GLN A 18 6.54 -22.94 3.32
C GLN A 18 6.94 -22.02 4.47
N PHE A 19 6.26 -20.91 4.62
CA PHE A 19 6.48 -20.02 5.76
C PHE A 19 5.96 -20.66 7.05
N PRO A 20 6.66 -20.45 8.19
CA PRO A 20 6.15 -20.82 9.49
C PRO A 20 4.87 -20.04 9.84
N ASP A 21 4.03 -20.62 10.68
CA ASP A 21 2.92 -19.87 11.28
C ASP A 21 3.47 -18.76 12.20
N PRO A 22 3.17 -17.48 11.95
CA PRO A 22 3.68 -16.38 12.75
C PRO A 22 3.37 -16.49 14.24
N MET A 23 2.22 -17.08 14.62
CA MET A 23 1.84 -17.25 16.01
C MET A 23 2.66 -18.32 16.72
N ALA A 24 3.08 -19.36 16.00
CA ALA A 24 3.88 -20.45 16.55
C ALA A 24 5.39 -20.17 16.49
N ALA A 25 5.85 -19.46 15.44
CA ALA A 25 7.27 -19.19 15.22
C ALA A 25 7.82 -18.08 16.12
N ASP A 26 6.97 -17.15 16.56
CA ASP A 26 7.35 -16.00 17.36
C ASP A 26 6.34 -15.78 18.51
N PRO A 27 6.36 -16.65 19.54
CA PRO A 27 5.42 -16.55 20.65
C PRO A 27 5.67 -15.32 21.54
N ASP A 28 6.87 -14.77 21.52
CA ASP A 28 7.29 -13.62 22.35
C ASP A 28 6.94 -12.27 21.69
N GLY A 29 6.54 -12.28 20.39
CA GLY A 29 6.09 -11.09 19.70
C GLY A 29 7.20 -10.16 19.18
N GLU A 30 8.45 -10.66 19.02
CA GLU A 30 9.57 -9.89 18.49
C GLU A 30 9.37 -9.51 17.01
N GLY A 31 8.60 -10.30 16.27
CA GLY A 31 8.16 -10.04 14.91
C GLY A 31 8.99 -10.72 13.83
N LEU A 32 10.18 -11.22 14.09
CA LEU A 32 10.98 -11.97 13.11
C LEU A 32 10.47 -13.41 12.98
N ILE A 33 9.98 -13.78 11.79
CA ILE A 33 9.35 -15.08 11.56
C ILE A 33 10.26 -16.06 10.81
N ALA A 34 10.98 -15.57 9.79
CA ALA A 34 11.83 -16.42 8.96
C ALA A 34 13.00 -15.63 8.36
N LEU A 35 14.04 -16.35 7.93
CA LEU A 35 15.20 -15.82 7.21
C LEU A 35 15.43 -16.59 5.91
N GLY A 36 15.88 -15.88 4.86
CA GLY A 36 16.21 -16.45 3.56
C GLY A 36 15.03 -16.50 2.60
N GLY A 37 15.10 -17.39 1.61
CA GLY A 37 14.14 -17.43 0.51
C GLY A 37 14.55 -16.52 -0.65
N ASP A 38 13.54 -16.04 -1.39
CA ASP A 38 13.71 -15.11 -2.52
C ASP A 38 12.60 -14.04 -2.53
N LEU A 39 12.73 -13.05 -3.42
CA LEU A 39 11.75 -11.98 -3.64
C LEU A 39 10.86 -12.25 -4.88
N ALA A 40 10.73 -13.49 -5.32
CA ALA A 40 9.83 -13.83 -6.41
C ALA A 40 8.38 -13.41 -6.09
N ALA A 41 7.63 -13.02 -7.10
CA ALA A 41 6.26 -12.53 -6.93
C ALA A 41 5.38 -13.50 -6.10
N ASP A 42 5.45 -14.80 -6.42
CA ASP A 42 4.70 -15.83 -5.67
C ASP A 42 5.14 -15.94 -4.21
N THR A 43 6.44 -15.75 -3.92
CA THR A 43 6.98 -15.78 -2.56
C THR A 43 6.47 -14.57 -1.76
N LEU A 44 6.53 -13.38 -2.35
CA LEU A 44 6.01 -12.15 -1.75
C LEU A 44 4.52 -12.26 -1.47
N VAL A 45 3.71 -12.62 -2.48
CA VAL A 45 2.25 -12.77 -2.30
C VAL A 45 1.95 -13.79 -1.21
N CYS A 46 2.68 -14.92 -1.17
CA CYS A 46 2.52 -15.94 -0.14
C CYS A 46 2.80 -15.39 1.26
N ALA A 47 3.86 -14.61 1.43
CA ALA A 47 4.20 -13.98 2.71
C ALA A 47 3.13 -12.98 3.15
N TYR A 48 2.72 -12.05 2.26
CA TYR A 48 1.69 -11.05 2.56
C TYR A 48 0.33 -11.69 2.91
N CYS A 49 -0.06 -12.76 2.22
CA CYS A 49 -1.27 -13.52 2.55
C CYS A 49 -1.23 -14.15 3.96
N GLN A 50 -0.05 -14.34 4.52
CA GLN A 50 0.17 -14.88 5.87
C GLN A 50 0.54 -13.77 6.88
N GLY A 51 0.38 -12.50 6.51
CA GLY A 51 0.63 -11.34 7.37
C GLY A 51 2.11 -11.00 7.57
N MET A 52 2.98 -11.53 6.72
CA MET A 52 4.42 -11.25 6.75
C MET A 52 4.82 -10.31 5.62
N PHE A 53 5.89 -9.54 5.85
CA PHE A 53 6.52 -8.68 4.86
C PHE A 53 8.05 -8.75 4.96
N PRO A 54 8.79 -8.51 3.86
CA PRO A 54 10.25 -8.49 3.88
C PRO A 54 10.75 -7.15 4.40
N TRP A 55 11.71 -7.19 5.33
CA TRP A 55 12.43 -6.00 5.80
C TRP A 55 13.84 -6.39 6.23
N PHE A 56 14.85 -6.01 5.46
CA PHE A 56 16.25 -6.40 5.63
C PHE A 56 17.18 -5.37 4.97
N ASN A 57 18.45 -5.37 5.33
CA ASN A 57 19.46 -4.51 4.71
C ASN A 57 20.08 -5.21 3.49
N GLU A 58 20.57 -4.42 2.54
CA GLU A 58 21.30 -4.97 1.38
C GLU A 58 22.50 -5.78 1.82
N GLY A 59 22.66 -6.96 1.24
CA GLY A 59 23.71 -7.92 1.58
C GLY A 59 23.41 -8.84 2.77
N GLU A 60 22.31 -8.63 3.48
CA GLU A 60 21.82 -9.53 4.53
C GLU A 60 20.81 -10.55 3.96
N PRO A 61 20.61 -11.69 4.64
CA PRO A 61 19.52 -12.60 4.31
C PRO A 61 18.17 -11.88 4.37
N ILE A 62 17.24 -12.24 3.46
CA ILE A 62 15.89 -11.70 3.51
C ILE A 62 15.26 -12.07 4.85
N ALA A 63 14.81 -11.08 5.60
CA ALA A 63 14.13 -11.28 6.86
C ALA A 63 12.62 -10.99 6.69
N TRP A 64 11.80 -11.94 7.12
CA TRP A 64 10.34 -11.91 7.03
C TRP A 64 9.75 -11.59 8.38
N TRP A 65 8.95 -10.52 8.44
CA TRP A 65 8.45 -9.95 9.68
C TRP A 65 6.94 -10.00 9.77
N SER A 66 6.44 -10.30 10.96
CA SER A 66 5.04 -10.15 11.36
C SER A 66 4.98 -9.58 12.77
N PRO A 67 5.09 -8.26 12.94
CA PRO A 67 5.15 -7.61 14.26
C PRO A 67 3.92 -7.88 15.12
N ASP A 68 4.12 -7.94 16.43
CA ASP A 68 3.08 -7.88 17.44
C ASP A 68 3.42 -6.76 18.44
N PRO A 69 2.61 -5.69 18.53
CA PRO A 69 1.34 -5.47 17.80
C PRO A 69 1.53 -4.97 16.36
N ARG A 70 0.45 -5.09 15.55
CA ARG A 70 0.39 -4.61 14.17
C ARG A 70 -0.27 -3.25 14.09
N CYS A 71 0.31 -2.35 13.28
CA CYS A 71 -0.27 -1.03 13.01
C CYS A 71 -1.16 -1.08 11.77
N ILE A 72 -2.40 -0.62 11.90
CA ILE A 72 -3.36 -0.50 10.81
C ILE A 72 -4.03 0.87 10.84
N ILE A 73 -4.73 1.21 9.77
CA ILE A 73 -5.64 2.36 9.75
C ILE A 73 -6.97 1.99 9.12
N TYR A 74 -8.07 2.25 9.83
CA TYR A 74 -9.40 2.13 9.27
C TYR A 74 -9.68 3.34 8.37
N PRO A 75 -10.22 3.16 7.15
CA PRO A 75 -10.55 4.30 6.29
C PRO A 75 -11.51 5.31 6.94
N SER A 76 -12.42 4.84 7.81
CA SER A 76 -13.33 5.68 8.61
C SER A 76 -12.61 6.56 9.64
N ASP A 77 -11.48 6.12 10.15
CA ASP A 77 -10.76 6.78 11.24
C ASP A 77 -9.67 7.74 10.72
N PHE A 78 -9.43 7.70 9.42
CA PHE A 78 -8.47 8.59 8.79
C PHE A 78 -8.85 10.07 8.95
N CYS A 79 -8.00 10.83 9.61
CA CYS A 79 -8.21 12.24 9.91
C CYS A 79 -7.37 13.15 9.03
N ALA A 80 -7.89 13.53 7.86
CA ALA A 80 -7.28 14.61 7.08
C ALA A 80 -7.41 15.96 7.82
N SER A 81 -6.26 16.55 8.17
CA SER A 81 -6.25 17.85 8.88
C SER A 81 -6.92 18.96 8.06
N LYS A 82 -7.44 19.99 8.75
CA LYS A 82 -8.02 21.18 8.09
C LYS A 82 -7.02 21.84 7.13
N THR A 83 -5.73 21.82 7.48
CA THR A 83 -4.65 22.37 6.65
C THR A 83 -4.47 21.54 5.38
N LEU A 84 -4.46 20.21 5.48
CA LEU A 84 -4.36 19.32 4.32
C LEU A 84 -5.56 19.52 3.38
N LYS A 85 -6.79 19.50 3.91
CA LYS A 85 -8.01 19.72 3.11
C LYS A 85 -7.99 21.08 2.39
N ARG A 86 -7.54 22.16 3.08
CA ARG A 86 -7.39 23.48 2.46
C ARG A 86 -6.33 23.46 1.35
N ARG A 87 -5.21 22.77 1.54
CA ARG A 87 -4.17 22.63 0.50
C ARG A 87 -4.70 21.87 -0.71
N ILE A 88 -5.32 20.71 -0.52
CA ILE A 88 -5.95 19.91 -1.58
C ILE A 88 -6.95 20.78 -2.38
N LYS A 89 -7.76 21.60 -1.69
CA LYS A 89 -8.76 22.46 -2.33
C LYS A 89 -8.14 23.52 -3.24
N ASN A 90 -6.99 24.09 -2.85
CA ASN A 90 -6.49 25.35 -3.45
C ASN A 90 -5.24 25.16 -4.32
N ALA A 91 -4.52 24.02 -4.20
CA ALA A 91 -3.23 23.86 -4.86
C ALA A 91 -3.33 23.49 -6.36
N GLY A 92 -4.50 23.15 -6.86
CA GLY A 92 -4.65 22.69 -8.25
C GLY A 92 -4.08 21.29 -8.53
N TRP A 93 -3.65 20.58 -7.51
CA TRP A 93 -3.04 19.25 -7.66
C TRP A 93 -3.97 18.23 -8.28
N THR A 94 -3.39 17.33 -9.06
CA THR A 94 -4.05 16.13 -9.57
C THR A 94 -3.49 14.88 -8.91
N PHE A 95 -4.23 13.79 -8.99
CA PHE A 95 -3.77 12.47 -8.57
C PHE A 95 -3.91 11.46 -9.71
N SER A 96 -3.13 10.40 -9.64
CA SER A 96 -3.28 9.22 -10.52
C SER A 96 -3.06 7.93 -9.75
N LEU A 97 -3.43 6.81 -10.35
CA LEU A 97 -3.08 5.47 -9.91
C LEU A 97 -2.26 4.78 -11.00
N ASN A 98 -1.15 4.14 -10.61
CA ASN A 98 -0.35 3.31 -11.49
C ASN A 98 0.13 4.01 -12.78
N LEU A 99 0.20 5.35 -12.80
CA LEU A 99 0.71 6.11 -13.94
C LEU A 99 2.24 6.14 -13.96
N ALA A 100 2.87 6.18 -12.79
CA ALA A 100 4.31 6.36 -12.63
C ALA A 100 4.89 5.47 -11.51
N PHE A 101 4.49 4.20 -11.43
CA PHE A 101 4.91 3.29 -10.36
C PHE A 101 6.43 3.24 -10.19
N ALA A 102 7.19 3.13 -11.29
CA ALA A 102 8.65 3.07 -11.25
C ALA A 102 9.28 4.34 -10.66
N GLU A 103 8.70 5.52 -10.95
CA GLU A 103 9.15 6.79 -10.38
C GLU A 103 8.81 6.90 -8.90
N VAL A 104 7.64 6.40 -8.48
CA VAL A 104 7.20 6.40 -7.08
C VAL A 104 8.11 5.52 -6.24
N ILE A 105 8.36 4.26 -6.63
CA ILE A 105 9.21 3.36 -5.84
C ILE A 105 10.67 3.84 -5.80
N ALA A 106 11.19 4.39 -6.91
CA ALA A 106 12.51 4.99 -6.94
C ALA A 106 12.61 6.23 -6.03
N ALA A 107 11.58 7.09 -6.00
CA ALA A 107 11.54 8.24 -5.11
C ALA A 107 11.42 7.83 -3.63
N CYS A 108 10.70 6.74 -3.32
CA CYS A 108 10.65 6.17 -1.98
C CYS A 108 12.02 5.59 -1.55
N ALA A 109 12.80 5.05 -2.48
CA ALA A 109 14.14 4.54 -2.23
C ALA A 109 15.21 5.64 -2.09
N ASP A 110 14.96 6.87 -2.58
CA ASP A 110 15.92 7.97 -2.51
C ASP A 110 16.05 8.52 -1.09
N THR A 111 17.12 8.14 -0.39
CA THR A 111 17.41 8.57 0.98
C THR A 111 17.60 10.09 1.13
N ARG A 112 17.91 10.81 0.05
CA ARG A 112 18.04 12.28 0.08
C ARG A 112 16.72 12.98 0.36
N ALA A 113 15.60 12.36 0.03
CA ALA A 113 14.27 12.87 0.37
C ALA A 113 13.99 12.84 1.90
N TYR A 114 14.73 12.02 2.65
CA TYR A 114 14.61 11.85 4.10
C TYR A 114 15.80 12.41 4.87
N ALA A 115 16.61 13.31 4.30
CA ALA A 115 17.86 13.84 4.87
C ALA A 115 17.75 14.59 6.21
N GLN A 116 16.60 14.51 6.90
CA GLN A 116 16.46 14.87 8.31
C GLN A 116 16.59 13.66 9.26
N ALA A 117 16.67 12.44 8.73
CA ALA A 117 16.92 11.24 9.53
C ALA A 117 18.36 10.78 9.32
N SER A 118 19.11 10.80 10.40
CA SER A 118 20.52 10.39 10.49
C SER A 118 20.80 9.06 9.79
N THR A 119 21.71 9.06 8.81
CA THR A 119 22.68 7.99 8.47
C THR A 119 22.22 6.56 8.18
N SER A 120 20.97 6.22 7.96
CA SER A 120 20.60 4.87 7.54
C SER A 120 20.31 4.81 6.04
N ALA A 121 20.99 3.87 5.35
CA ALA A 121 20.64 3.47 3.99
C ALA A 121 19.16 3.07 3.93
N THR A 122 18.49 3.36 2.82
CA THR A 122 17.12 2.88 2.62
C THR A 122 17.09 1.35 2.61
N TRP A 123 16.03 0.76 3.17
CA TRP A 123 15.77 -0.68 3.07
C TRP A 123 15.24 -1.09 1.69
N ILE A 124 14.80 -0.11 0.87
CA ILE A 124 14.32 -0.37 -0.50
C ILE A 124 15.54 -0.53 -1.42
N SER A 125 16.10 -1.73 -1.44
CA SER A 125 17.24 -2.09 -2.28
C SER A 125 16.86 -2.20 -3.76
N PRO A 126 17.83 -2.25 -4.69
CA PRO A 126 17.55 -2.51 -6.11
C PRO A 126 16.77 -3.81 -6.34
N ALA A 127 17.04 -4.87 -5.57
CA ALA A 127 16.30 -6.13 -5.64
C ALA A 127 14.83 -5.97 -5.20
N MET A 128 14.56 -5.13 -4.20
CA MET A 128 13.20 -4.78 -3.79
C MET A 128 12.49 -3.99 -4.89
N ILE A 129 13.15 -3.01 -5.52
CA ILE A 129 12.56 -2.25 -6.63
C ILE A 129 12.16 -3.18 -7.77
N GLU A 130 13.05 -4.10 -8.17
CA GLU A 130 12.77 -5.08 -9.22
C GLU A 130 11.57 -5.97 -8.86
N ALA A 131 11.56 -6.53 -7.65
CA ALA A 131 10.51 -7.42 -7.16
C ALA A 131 9.13 -6.73 -7.12
N TYR A 132 9.04 -5.51 -6.59
CA TYR A 132 7.76 -4.79 -6.54
C TYR A 132 7.33 -4.25 -7.91
N THR A 133 8.27 -3.98 -8.81
CA THR A 133 7.96 -3.66 -10.22
C THR A 133 7.37 -4.89 -10.93
N ALA A 134 7.87 -6.08 -10.66
CA ALA A 134 7.27 -7.32 -11.17
C ALA A 134 5.84 -7.52 -10.62
N LEU A 135 5.62 -7.32 -9.31
CA LEU A 135 4.28 -7.35 -8.72
C LEU A 135 3.34 -6.29 -9.32
N HIS A 136 3.87 -5.13 -9.70
CA HIS A 136 3.07 -4.10 -10.39
C HIS A 136 2.64 -4.56 -11.78
N ALA A 137 3.52 -5.21 -12.54
CA ALA A 137 3.17 -5.78 -13.85
C ALA A 137 2.07 -6.85 -13.75
N GLU A 138 1.99 -7.56 -12.62
CA GLU A 138 0.95 -8.54 -12.29
C GLU A 138 -0.31 -7.92 -11.65
N GLN A 139 -0.38 -6.60 -11.55
CA GLN A 139 -1.49 -5.85 -10.93
C GLN A 139 -1.71 -6.20 -9.44
N VAL A 140 -0.65 -6.55 -8.73
CA VAL A 140 -0.62 -6.78 -7.28
C VAL A 140 -0.13 -5.54 -6.55
N ALA A 141 0.96 -4.91 -7.03
CA ALA A 141 1.44 -3.66 -6.48
C ALA A 141 0.81 -2.45 -7.20
N TYR A 142 0.47 -1.44 -6.41
CA TYR A 142 -0.20 -0.22 -6.84
C TYR A 142 0.53 1.00 -6.31
N SER A 143 0.53 2.08 -7.09
CA SER A 143 0.98 3.39 -6.66
C SER A 143 -0.14 4.42 -6.72
N VAL A 144 -0.05 5.41 -5.83
CA VAL A 144 -0.85 6.64 -5.85
C VAL A 144 0.12 7.79 -6.02
N GLU A 145 -0.06 8.58 -7.06
CA GLU A 145 0.76 9.72 -7.41
C GLU A 145 0.02 11.03 -7.16
N ILE A 146 0.75 12.05 -6.72
CA ILE A 146 0.29 13.44 -6.64
C ILE A 146 1.16 14.30 -7.54
N TRP A 147 0.48 15.10 -8.37
CA TRP A 147 1.10 15.92 -9.40
C TRP A 147 0.77 17.39 -9.19
N ASP A 148 1.76 18.25 -9.46
CA ASP A 148 1.58 19.67 -9.68
C ASP A 148 1.89 19.91 -11.16
N ASP A 149 0.87 20.15 -11.97
CA ASP A 149 0.94 20.06 -13.43
C ASP A 149 1.52 18.70 -13.89
N ASP A 150 2.73 18.68 -14.46
CA ASP A 150 3.42 17.48 -14.93
C ASP A 150 4.51 16.99 -13.96
N GLU A 151 4.75 17.68 -12.86
CA GLU A 151 5.74 17.31 -11.87
C GLU A 151 5.16 16.32 -10.84
N LEU A 152 5.80 15.17 -10.66
CA LEU A 152 5.49 14.22 -9.60
C LEU A 152 6.02 14.75 -8.27
N ILE A 153 5.13 15.28 -7.42
CA ILE A 153 5.49 15.96 -6.16
C ILE A 153 5.36 15.11 -4.91
N GLY A 154 4.74 13.95 -5.01
CA GLY A 154 4.60 13.00 -3.92
C GLY A 154 3.84 11.76 -4.34
N GLY A 155 3.88 10.74 -3.51
CA GLY A 155 3.20 9.49 -3.79
C GLY A 155 3.43 8.44 -2.70
N LEU A 156 2.80 7.30 -2.88
CA LEU A 156 2.98 6.09 -2.09
C LEU A 156 2.85 4.87 -2.98
N TYR A 157 3.37 3.74 -2.51
CA TYR A 157 3.07 2.45 -3.13
C TYR A 157 2.73 1.39 -2.07
N GLY A 158 2.12 0.31 -2.52
CA GLY A 158 1.75 -0.82 -1.67
C GLY A 158 1.14 -1.96 -2.47
N LEU A 159 0.71 -3.01 -1.79
CA LEU A 159 0.11 -4.19 -2.40
C LEU A 159 -1.39 -4.23 -2.14
N LYS A 160 -2.14 -4.68 -3.13
CA LYS A 160 -3.59 -4.93 -3.03
C LYS A 160 -3.86 -6.41 -3.26
N LEU A 161 -4.32 -7.11 -2.21
CA LEU A 161 -4.67 -8.52 -2.25
C LEU A 161 -6.09 -8.70 -1.67
N GLY A 162 -7.02 -9.22 -2.45
CA GLY A 162 -8.42 -9.25 -2.05
C GLY A 162 -8.94 -7.84 -1.74
N GLN A 163 -9.44 -7.64 -0.52
CA GLN A 163 -9.79 -6.33 0.05
C GLN A 163 -8.82 -5.90 1.15
N ALA A 164 -7.58 -6.37 1.11
CA ALA A 164 -6.50 -5.89 1.96
C ALA A 164 -5.54 -5.01 1.14
N PHE A 165 -5.10 -3.89 1.72
CA PHE A 165 -4.04 -3.06 1.18
C PHE A 165 -2.90 -2.97 2.19
N PHE A 166 -1.69 -3.21 1.73
CA PHE A 166 -0.45 -3.15 2.51
C PHE A 166 0.34 -1.94 2.03
N GLY A 167 0.40 -0.90 2.86
CA GLY A 167 1.17 0.31 2.55
C GLY A 167 2.65 0.07 2.78
N GLU A 168 3.49 0.24 1.77
CA GLU A 168 4.93 -0.03 1.86
C GLU A 168 5.73 1.22 2.20
N SER A 169 5.63 2.23 1.37
CA SER A 169 6.38 3.46 1.56
C SER A 169 5.70 4.65 0.89
N MET A 170 6.09 5.85 1.31
CA MET A 170 5.62 7.10 0.72
C MET A 170 6.75 8.13 0.68
N PHE A 171 6.68 9.03 -0.29
CA PHE A 171 7.62 10.15 -0.42
C PHE A 171 6.89 11.46 -0.68
N HIS A 172 7.57 12.57 -0.46
CA HIS A 172 7.11 13.89 -0.89
C HIS A 172 8.29 14.79 -1.26
N ARG A 173 8.13 15.56 -2.32
CA ARG A 173 9.01 16.67 -2.72
C ARG A 173 8.41 18.01 -2.29
N VAL A 174 7.08 18.07 -2.20
CA VAL A 174 6.32 19.23 -1.72
C VAL A 174 5.60 18.86 -0.44
N THR A 175 5.62 19.76 0.55
CA THR A 175 4.96 19.56 1.85
C THR A 175 3.51 19.11 1.67
N ASP A 176 3.09 18.11 2.42
CA ASP A 176 1.77 17.47 2.44
C ASP A 176 1.45 16.59 1.21
N ALA A 177 2.29 16.49 0.19
CA ALA A 177 1.99 15.69 -1.01
C ALA A 177 1.86 14.18 -0.68
N SER A 178 2.72 13.62 0.19
CA SER A 178 2.55 12.21 0.64
C SER A 178 1.27 11.99 1.45
N LYS A 179 0.87 12.97 2.28
CA LYS A 179 -0.41 12.91 3.00
C LYS A 179 -1.61 13.03 2.05
N ALA A 180 -1.46 13.78 0.96
CA ALA A 180 -2.47 13.86 -0.09
C ALA A 180 -2.60 12.53 -0.85
N ALA A 181 -1.49 11.84 -1.15
CA ALA A 181 -1.50 10.48 -1.70
C ALA A 181 -2.19 9.50 -0.74
N PHE A 182 -1.88 9.59 0.55
CA PHE A 182 -2.52 8.76 1.56
C PHE A 182 -4.02 9.07 1.70
N PHE A 183 -4.44 10.35 1.59
CA PHE A 183 -5.85 10.74 1.53
C PHE A 183 -6.56 10.07 0.34
N VAL A 184 -5.96 10.07 -0.86
CA VAL A 184 -6.52 9.37 -2.03
C VAL A 184 -6.69 7.88 -1.75
N LEU A 185 -5.65 7.22 -1.20
CA LEU A 185 -5.72 5.80 -0.83
C LEU A 185 -6.87 5.52 0.13
N MET A 186 -7.03 6.35 1.17
CA MET A 186 -8.12 6.19 2.15
C MET A 186 -9.51 6.35 1.51
N GLN A 187 -9.68 7.29 0.58
CA GLN A 187 -10.94 7.44 -0.17
C GLN A 187 -11.22 6.22 -1.05
N LEU A 188 -10.19 5.69 -1.72
CA LEU A 188 -10.31 4.46 -2.52
C LEU A 188 -10.69 3.26 -1.66
N CYS A 189 -10.02 3.08 -0.53
CA CYS A 189 -10.27 1.97 0.38
C CYS A 189 -11.67 2.07 1.03
N ALA A 190 -12.10 3.28 1.44
CA ALA A 190 -13.43 3.50 1.98
C ALA A 190 -14.52 3.17 0.96
N HIS A 191 -14.39 3.65 -0.27
CA HIS A 191 -15.34 3.37 -1.35
C HIS A 191 -15.35 1.88 -1.72
N SER A 192 -14.19 1.25 -1.71
CA SER A 192 -14.01 -0.18 -2.00
C SER A 192 -14.32 -1.08 -0.80
N GLN A 193 -14.79 -0.52 0.31
CA GLN A 193 -15.18 -1.25 1.52
C GLN A 193 -14.04 -2.08 2.15
N PHE A 194 -12.80 -1.64 2.00
CA PHE A 194 -11.67 -2.24 2.71
C PHE A 194 -11.86 -1.98 4.20
N ALA A 195 -11.70 -3.03 5.03
CA ALA A 195 -11.83 -2.87 6.47
C ALA A 195 -10.73 -1.94 7.00
N TRP A 196 -9.49 -2.14 6.56
CA TRP A 196 -8.33 -1.37 6.99
C TRP A 196 -7.20 -1.44 5.96
N VAL A 197 -6.23 -0.56 6.14
CA VAL A 197 -4.92 -0.57 5.46
C VAL A 197 -3.87 -0.98 6.47
N ASP A 198 -3.04 -1.95 6.11
CA ASP A 198 -1.90 -2.38 6.90
C ASP A 198 -0.76 -1.36 6.78
N CYS A 199 -0.27 -0.87 7.89
CA CYS A 199 0.85 0.06 8.01
C CYS A 199 2.04 -0.56 8.76
N GLN A 200 2.03 -1.86 8.98
CA GLN A 200 3.04 -2.70 9.63
C GLN A 200 3.42 -2.24 11.04
N LEU A 201 4.23 -1.22 11.16
CA LEU A 201 4.78 -0.72 12.42
C LEU A 201 4.24 0.67 12.77
N PRO A 202 3.91 0.90 14.05
CA PRO A 202 3.43 2.21 14.48
C PRO A 202 4.55 3.24 14.44
N ASN A 203 4.19 4.46 14.04
CA ASN A 203 5.04 5.63 14.20
C ASN A 203 4.19 6.87 14.53
N PRO A 204 4.79 7.94 15.09
CA PRO A 204 4.03 9.12 15.49
C PRO A 204 3.28 9.81 14.35
N HIS A 205 3.74 9.63 13.10
CA HIS A 205 3.07 10.21 11.93
C HIS A 205 1.75 9.46 11.63
N LEU A 206 1.79 8.13 11.56
CA LEU A 206 0.62 7.28 11.32
C LEU A 206 -0.42 7.41 12.44
N LEU A 207 0.01 7.43 13.70
CA LEU A 207 -0.90 7.63 14.83
C LEU A 207 -1.65 8.98 14.75
N ARG A 208 -0.98 10.05 14.30
CA ARG A 208 -1.65 11.35 14.06
C ARG A 208 -2.62 11.32 12.87
N LEU A 209 -2.46 10.39 11.93
CA LEU A 209 -3.40 10.18 10.82
C LEU A 209 -4.59 9.30 11.19
N GLY A 210 -4.64 8.77 12.42
CA GLY A 210 -5.73 7.94 12.92
C GLY A 210 -5.42 6.44 12.93
N ALA A 211 -4.15 6.04 12.80
CA ALA A 211 -3.78 4.63 12.87
C ALA A 211 -4.07 4.05 14.27
N SER A 212 -4.47 2.80 14.28
CA SER A 212 -4.74 1.96 15.44
C SER A 212 -3.73 0.82 15.53
N ILE A 213 -3.63 0.22 16.71
CA ILE A 213 -2.72 -0.88 16.98
C ILE A 213 -3.56 -2.09 17.35
N LEU A 214 -3.34 -3.22 16.68
CA LEU A 214 -4.02 -4.49 16.93
C LEU A 214 -3.03 -5.55 17.39
N PRO A 215 -3.43 -6.46 18.30
CA PRO A 215 -2.71 -7.71 18.51
C PRO A 215 -2.57 -8.48 17.19
N ARG A 216 -1.42 -9.11 16.96
CA ARG A 216 -1.15 -9.87 15.73
C ARG A 216 -2.23 -10.92 15.43
N ALA A 217 -2.72 -11.60 16.46
CA ALA A 217 -3.78 -12.60 16.28
C ALA A 217 -5.06 -12.00 15.69
N GLU A 218 -5.48 -10.81 16.14
CA GLU A 218 -6.64 -10.10 15.60
C GLU A 218 -6.39 -9.62 14.16
N PHE A 219 -5.19 -9.10 13.90
CA PHE A 219 -4.78 -8.69 12.56
C PHE A 219 -4.85 -9.87 11.58
N LEU A 220 -4.26 -11.03 11.92
CA LEU A 220 -4.25 -12.21 11.05
C LEU A 220 -5.66 -12.77 10.79
N ALA A 221 -6.52 -12.77 11.81
CA ALA A 221 -7.92 -13.17 11.65
C ALA A 221 -8.68 -12.21 10.69
N GLY A 222 -8.49 -10.90 10.86
CA GLY A 222 -9.07 -9.89 9.98
C GLY A 222 -8.51 -9.99 8.55
N LEU A 223 -7.20 -10.19 8.41
CA LEU A 223 -6.54 -10.37 7.10
C LEU A 223 -7.15 -11.56 6.35
N ALA A 224 -7.32 -12.71 7.01
CA ALA A 224 -7.94 -13.88 6.40
C ALA A 224 -9.34 -13.58 5.84
N GLN A 225 -10.13 -12.75 6.53
CA GLN A 225 -11.44 -12.31 6.04
C GLN A 225 -11.31 -11.40 4.81
N GLN A 226 -10.43 -10.39 4.84
CA GLN A 226 -10.25 -9.46 3.72
C GLN A 226 -9.75 -10.16 2.46
N LEU A 227 -8.84 -11.11 2.60
CA LEU A 227 -8.32 -11.91 1.48
C LEU A 227 -9.37 -12.82 0.86
N SER A 228 -10.39 -13.25 1.60
CA SER A 228 -11.48 -14.08 1.09
C SER A 228 -12.49 -13.32 0.25
N LEU A 229 -12.51 -11.99 0.37
CA LEU A 229 -13.42 -11.13 -0.37
C LEU A 229 -12.89 -10.86 -1.80
N PRO A 230 -13.78 -10.68 -2.78
CA PRO A 230 -13.36 -10.39 -4.15
C PRO A 230 -12.61 -9.05 -4.21
N SER A 231 -11.52 -9.04 -4.96
CA SER A 231 -10.76 -7.80 -5.20
C SER A 231 -11.60 -6.82 -6.03
N ILE A 232 -11.68 -5.57 -5.57
CA ILE A 232 -12.34 -4.49 -6.31
C ILE A 232 -11.40 -3.98 -7.40
N ASP A 233 -11.94 -3.85 -8.60
CA ASP A 233 -11.19 -3.39 -9.76
C ASP A 233 -11.04 -1.85 -9.76
N TRP A 234 -9.78 -1.38 -9.71
CA TRP A 234 -9.42 0.03 -9.81
C TRP A 234 -8.95 0.43 -11.22
N SER A 235 -8.98 -0.48 -12.19
CA SER A 235 -8.46 -0.24 -13.54
C SER A 235 -9.10 0.95 -14.24
N SER A 236 -10.36 1.27 -13.89
CA SER A 236 -11.10 2.40 -14.48
C SER A 236 -10.48 3.77 -14.22
N ILE A 237 -9.69 3.90 -13.17
CA ILE A 237 -9.03 5.16 -12.78
C ILE A 237 -7.51 5.10 -12.90
N CYS A 238 -6.96 3.93 -13.25
CA CYS A 238 -5.52 3.78 -13.48
C CYS A 238 -5.05 4.55 -14.73
N GLY A 239 -3.82 5.05 -14.69
CA GLY A 239 -3.14 5.64 -15.84
C GLY A 239 -3.65 7.01 -16.29
N GLN A 240 -4.46 7.70 -15.49
CA GLN A 240 -4.96 9.04 -15.81
C GLN A 240 -4.86 9.99 -14.62
N LYS A 241 -4.55 11.27 -14.91
CA LYS A 241 -4.54 12.34 -13.89
C LYS A 241 -5.95 12.86 -13.68
N LEU A 242 -6.38 12.89 -12.42
CA LEU A 242 -7.72 13.34 -11.99
C LEU A 242 -7.59 14.49 -10.99
N PRO A 243 -8.49 15.49 -11.01
CA PRO A 243 -8.44 16.62 -10.09
C PRO A 243 -8.61 16.17 -8.62
N LEU A 244 -7.59 16.41 -7.80
CA LEU A 244 -7.55 15.96 -6.41
C LEU A 244 -8.63 16.64 -5.53
N ASN A 245 -8.91 17.91 -5.77
CA ASN A 245 -9.90 18.69 -5.00
C ASN A 245 -11.31 18.11 -5.10
N GLN A 246 -11.61 17.37 -6.16
CA GLN A 246 -12.91 16.73 -6.34
C GLN A 246 -13.16 15.63 -5.30
N LEU A 247 -12.11 14.99 -4.78
CA LEU A 247 -12.21 13.96 -3.74
C LEU A 247 -12.64 14.50 -2.35
N LEU A 248 -12.69 15.82 -2.19
CA LEU A 248 -13.25 16.43 -1.00
C LEU A 248 -14.80 16.33 -0.95
N ASN A 249 -15.43 16.00 -2.07
CA ASN A 249 -16.87 15.74 -2.18
C ASN A 249 -17.07 14.23 -2.23
N GLU A 250 -17.70 13.65 -1.21
CA GLU A 250 -17.81 12.21 -0.95
C GLU A 250 -18.46 11.40 -2.11
N ASP A 251 -19.27 12.03 -2.95
CA ASP A 251 -20.01 11.37 -4.04
C ASP A 251 -19.13 11.02 -5.27
N LEU A 252 -17.93 11.54 -5.38
CA LEU A 252 -17.17 11.46 -6.63
C LEU A 252 -16.41 10.16 -6.84
N MET A 253 -15.99 9.47 -5.77
CA MET A 253 -15.43 8.13 -5.91
C MET A 253 -16.47 7.14 -6.44
N THR A 254 -17.74 7.29 -6.05
CA THR A 254 -18.85 6.54 -6.62
C THR A 254 -18.95 6.73 -8.13
N TYR A 255 -18.74 7.96 -8.62
CA TYR A 255 -18.74 8.26 -10.05
C TYR A 255 -17.56 7.62 -10.79
N TYR A 256 -16.33 7.72 -10.25
CA TYR A 256 -15.12 7.21 -10.91
C TYR A 256 -15.06 5.69 -10.98
N LEU A 257 -15.55 4.99 -9.96
CA LEU A 257 -15.53 3.52 -9.86
C LEU A 257 -16.85 2.86 -10.29
N SER A 258 -17.85 3.65 -10.74
CA SER A 258 -19.12 3.07 -11.18
C SER A 258 -19.02 2.38 -12.55
N PRO A 259 -19.73 1.25 -12.76
CA PRO A 259 -19.78 0.59 -14.06
C PRO A 259 -20.27 1.50 -15.21
N THR A 260 -21.10 2.50 -14.90
CA THR A 260 -21.66 3.46 -15.86
C THR A 260 -20.61 4.46 -16.36
N ALA A 261 -19.67 4.86 -15.51
CA ALA A 261 -18.54 5.73 -15.90
C ALA A 261 -17.59 5.04 -16.87
N LEU A 262 -17.41 3.73 -16.73
CA LEU A 262 -16.63 2.87 -17.65
C LEU A 262 -17.23 2.82 -19.06
N GLN A 263 -18.56 2.79 -19.21
CA GLN A 263 -19.23 2.76 -20.51
C GLN A 263 -19.16 4.11 -21.24
N LEU A 264 -19.28 5.22 -20.52
CA LEU A 264 -19.25 6.57 -21.11
C LEU A 264 -17.85 7.00 -21.56
N ARG A 265 -16.77 6.43 -20.98
CA ARG A 265 -15.37 6.71 -21.35
C ARG A 265 -14.87 5.92 -22.55
N LYS A 266 -15.43 4.74 -22.83
CA LYS A 266 -15.14 3.94 -24.04
C LYS A 266 -15.72 4.53 -25.32
N LEU A 267 -16.56 5.59 -25.21
CA LEU A 267 -17.22 6.28 -26.32
C LEU A 267 -16.60 7.66 -26.61
N ARG A 268 -15.51 8.04 -25.96
CA ARG A 268 -14.69 9.22 -26.25
C ARG A 268 -13.27 8.80 -26.61
#